data_510a0bc0f598af218789d3fcce42e598
#
_entry.id   510a0bc0f598af218789d3fcce42e598
#
_cell.length_a   1.000
_cell.length_b   1.000
_cell.length_c   1.000
_cell.angle_alpha   90.00
_cell.angle_beta   90.00
_cell.angle_gamma   90.00
#
_symmetry.space_group_name_H-M   'P 1'
#
loop_
_entity.id
_entity.type
_entity.pdbx_description
1 polymer ?
#
loop_
_entity_poly.entity_id
_entity_poly.type
_entity_poly.pdbx_seq_one_letter_code
_entity_poly.pdbx_strand_id
1 'polypeptide(L)'
;MKVIKKDTFALCVPITPRNAGELMAQVQAASAAEPDFIEWRRDYFEPIALNEEQELLSKIKEIRGGVGLIYTYRSPLEGGIAQVEEAHRLTYILGCIACDGADYIDVELDSSAAFKAGVKKALVEKECGLILSQHHFDECVSEEAIEAIFSDMIQDGADILKLAMMPKTQKDVRQAIAAIIRAGTFHDVPIISILMGMVGGITRILPDYTGGSLSFATVVDSTAPGQLSVSEVRRMRKSMGINV
;
A
#
# COMPACT_ATOMS: atom_id res chain seq x y z
N MET A 1 -11.84 8.69 -8.31
CA MET A 1 -11.01 7.82 -7.44
C MET A 1 -11.54 6.40 -7.42
N LYS A 2 -10.68 5.38 -7.56
CA LYS A 2 -11.04 3.97 -7.28
C LYS A 2 -10.98 3.72 -5.77
N VAL A 3 -11.98 3.03 -5.20
CA VAL A 3 -12.13 2.93 -3.74
C VAL A 3 -11.79 1.53 -3.25
N ILE A 4 -10.95 1.43 -2.21
CA ILE A 4 -10.75 0.22 -1.42
C ILE A 4 -11.91 0.14 -0.41
N LYS A 5 -12.69 -0.93 -0.48
CA LYS A 5 -13.86 -1.11 0.40
C LYS A 5 -13.51 -2.04 1.55
N LYS A 6 -14.03 -1.74 2.74
CA LYS A 6 -13.92 -2.59 3.91
C LYS A 6 -14.56 -3.96 3.65
N ASP A 7 -13.96 -5.01 4.22
CA ASP A 7 -14.44 -6.40 4.16
C ASP A 7 -14.62 -6.93 2.73
N THR A 8 -13.83 -6.40 1.78
CA THR A 8 -13.77 -6.89 0.41
C THR A 8 -12.36 -7.30 0.03
N PHE A 9 -12.22 -8.11 -1.00
CA PHE A 9 -10.93 -8.43 -1.58
C PHE A 9 -10.59 -7.44 -2.69
N ALA A 10 -9.42 -6.82 -2.58
CA ALA A 10 -8.80 -6.08 -3.67
C ALA A 10 -7.35 -6.56 -3.85
N LEU A 11 -6.85 -6.52 -5.08
CA LEU A 11 -5.51 -6.95 -5.43
C LEU A 11 -4.68 -5.75 -5.92
N CYS A 12 -3.51 -5.56 -5.33
CA CYS A 12 -2.54 -4.53 -5.71
C CYS A 12 -1.25 -5.15 -6.25
N VAL A 13 -0.73 -4.57 -7.33
CA VAL A 13 0.57 -4.95 -7.91
C VAL A 13 1.57 -3.82 -7.65
N PRO A 14 2.57 -4.01 -6.78
CA PRO A 14 3.63 -3.03 -6.60
C PRO A 14 4.60 -3.08 -7.79
N ILE A 15 5.00 -1.91 -8.25
CA ILE A 15 6.02 -1.71 -9.28
C ILE A 15 7.19 -0.90 -8.73
N THR A 16 8.40 -1.25 -9.14
CA THR A 16 9.65 -0.65 -8.65
C THR A 16 10.55 -0.22 -9.82
N PRO A 17 10.04 0.61 -10.73
CA PRO A 17 10.82 1.06 -11.89
C PRO A 17 11.95 1.98 -11.46
N ARG A 18 13.06 1.95 -12.19
CA ARG A 18 14.23 2.81 -11.96
C ARG A 18 14.24 4.05 -12.83
N ASN A 19 13.57 4.00 -13.97
CA ASN A 19 13.51 5.08 -14.97
C ASN A 19 12.16 5.07 -15.72
N ALA A 20 11.94 6.09 -16.55
CA ALA A 20 10.69 6.27 -17.28
C ALA A 20 10.34 5.10 -18.22
N GLY A 21 11.33 4.48 -18.86
CA GLY A 21 11.12 3.34 -19.75
C GLY A 21 10.62 2.12 -18.99
N GLU A 22 11.27 1.79 -17.86
CA GLU A 22 10.84 0.71 -16.97
C GLU A 22 9.45 1.01 -16.36
N LEU A 23 9.18 2.26 -15.98
CA LEU A 23 7.90 2.66 -15.42
C LEU A 23 6.75 2.35 -16.38
N MET A 24 6.86 2.78 -17.64
CA MET A 24 5.81 2.52 -18.64
C MET A 24 5.64 1.02 -18.91
N ALA A 25 6.72 0.28 -19.02
CA ALA A 25 6.69 -1.17 -19.22
C ALA A 25 6.06 -1.91 -18.03
N GLN A 26 6.42 -1.55 -16.79
CA GLN A 26 5.86 -2.17 -15.59
C GLN A 26 4.40 -1.81 -15.38
N VAL A 27 3.99 -0.57 -15.64
CA VAL A 27 2.56 -0.17 -15.59
C VAL A 27 1.75 -0.96 -16.60
N GLN A 28 2.25 -1.11 -17.84
CA GLN A 28 1.57 -1.88 -18.88
C GLN A 28 1.44 -3.37 -18.48
N ALA A 29 2.52 -3.97 -18.01
CA ALA A 29 2.53 -5.37 -17.57
C ALA A 29 1.60 -5.59 -16.36
N ALA A 30 1.63 -4.69 -15.38
CA ALA A 30 0.76 -4.74 -14.21
C ALA A 30 -0.71 -4.57 -14.61
N SER A 31 -1.03 -3.60 -15.47
CA SER A 31 -2.41 -3.36 -15.94
C SER A 31 -2.97 -4.55 -16.74
N ALA A 32 -2.13 -5.23 -17.54
CA ALA A 32 -2.53 -6.42 -18.29
C ALA A 32 -2.90 -7.62 -17.39
N ALA A 33 -2.42 -7.63 -16.14
CA ALA A 33 -2.83 -8.62 -15.14
C ALA A 33 -4.17 -8.28 -14.46
N GLU A 34 -4.80 -7.14 -14.82
CA GLU A 34 -6.11 -6.69 -14.33
C GLU A 34 -6.23 -6.68 -12.79
N PRO A 35 -5.26 -6.08 -12.04
CA PRO A 35 -5.42 -5.90 -10.61
C PRO A 35 -6.43 -4.79 -10.32
N ASP A 36 -6.81 -4.65 -9.05
CA ASP A 36 -7.59 -3.49 -8.62
C ASP A 36 -6.74 -2.24 -8.55
N PHE A 37 -5.50 -2.37 -8.08
CA PHE A 37 -4.56 -1.27 -7.91
C PHE A 37 -3.17 -1.63 -8.40
N ILE A 38 -2.42 -0.60 -8.79
CA ILE A 38 -0.97 -0.61 -8.95
C ILE A 38 -0.40 0.28 -7.85
N GLU A 39 0.64 -0.15 -7.15
CA GLU A 39 1.40 0.71 -6.24
C GLU A 39 2.70 1.12 -6.92
N TRP A 40 2.88 2.42 -7.20
CA TRP A 40 4.17 2.90 -7.66
C TRP A 40 5.08 3.20 -6.46
N ARG A 41 6.14 2.42 -6.30
CA ARG A 41 7.23 2.62 -5.34
C ARG A 41 8.22 3.64 -5.90
N ARG A 42 7.92 4.92 -5.67
CA ARG A 42 8.70 6.06 -6.15
C ARG A 42 10.13 6.08 -5.61
N ASP A 43 10.35 5.50 -4.46
CA ASP A 43 11.67 5.41 -3.82
C ASP A 43 12.70 4.60 -4.63
N TYR A 44 12.28 3.78 -5.57
CA TYR A 44 13.17 3.05 -6.50
C TYR A 44 13.56 3.88 -7.73
N PHE A 45 12.82 4.95 -8.00
CA PHE A 45 12.98 5.71 -9.23
C PHE A 45 14.12 6.73 -9.14
N GLU A 46 14.85 6.92 -10.25
CA GLU A 46 15.91 7.92 -10.36
C GLU A 46 15.39 9.35 -10.05
N PRO A 47 16.28 10.25 -9.62
CA PRO A 47 15.91 11.65 -9.45
C PRO A 47 15.52 12.27 -10.79
N ILE A 48 14.36 12.92 -10.83
CA ILE A 48 13.86 13.70 -11.98
C ILE A 48 13.25 15.02 -11.48
N ALA A 49 13.01 15.96 -12.38
CA ALA A 49 12.32 17.19 -12.02
C ALA A 49 10.84 16.91 -11.73
N LEU A 50 10.22 17.73 -10.86
CA LEU A 50 8.83 17.53 -10.45
C LEU A 50 7.85 17.58 -11.62
N ASN A 51 8.05 18.49 -12.57
CA ASN A 51 7.22 18.57 -13.78
C ASN A 51 7.33 17.34 -14.66
N GLU A 52 8.52 16.74 -14.78
CA GLU A 52 8.71 15.48 -15.53
C GLU A 52 7.95 14.34 -14.86
N GLU A 53 7.95 14.27 -13.52
CA GLU A 53 7.18 13.28 -12.78
C GLU A 53 5.67 13.44 -12.98
N GLN A 54 5.18 14.68 -12.99
CA GLN A 54 3.76 14.97 -13.26
C GLN A 54 3.34 14.55 -14.68
N GLU A 55 4.23 14.70 -15.66
CA GLU A 55 4.00 14.18 -17.01
C GLU A 55 3.94 12.65 -17.04
N LEU A 56 4.82 11.98 -16.26
CA LEU A 56 4.78 10.51 -16.13
C LEU A 56 3.49 10.03 -15.45
N LEU A 57 3.02 10.71 -14.40
CA LEU A 57 1.76 10.40 -13.74
C LEU A 57 0.57 10.54 -14.69
N SER A 58 0.57 11.53 -15.56
CA SER A 58 -0.46 11.69 -16.61
C SER A 58 -0.45 10.51 -17.59
N LYS A 59 0.74 10.06 -18.04
CA LYS A 59 0.89 8.89 -18.92
C LYS A 59 0.45 7.59 -18.22
N ILE A 60 0.80 7.43 -16.94
CA ILE A 60 0.33 6.28 -16.14
C ILE A 60 -1.20 6.24 -16.13
N LYS A 61 -1.86 7.38 -15.93
CA LYS A 61 -3.33 7.48 -15.89
C LYS A 61 -3.97 7.02 -17.19
N GLU A 62 -3.35 7.31 -18.34
CA GLU A 62 -3.81 6.84 -19.65
C GLU A 62 -3.63 5.32 -19.81
N ILE A 63 -2.46 4.78 -19.43
CA ILE A 63 -2.11 3.36 -19.64
C ILE A 63 -2.89 2.45 -18.70
N ARG A 64 -3.03 2.82 -17.41
CA ARG A 64 -3.67 1.98 -16.39
C ARG A 64 -5.18 1.82 -16.56
N GLY A 65 -5.80 2.68 -17.35
CA GLY A 65 -7.25 2.64 -17.57
C GLY A 65 -8.04 2.72 -16.26
N GLY A 66 -8.88 1.72 -15.99
CA GLY A 66 -9.70 1.63 -14.76
C GLY A 66 -8.98 1.09 -13.53
N VAL A 67 -7.70 0.72 -13.61
CA VAL A 67 -6.89 0.25 -12.47
C VAL A 67 -6.53 1.45 -11.59
N GLY A 68 -6.70 1.36 -10.25
CA GLY A 68 -6.33 2.41 -9.31
C GLY A 68 -4.82 2.57 -9.17
N LEU A 69 -4.34 3.75 -8.75
CA LEU A 69 -2.94 3.99 -8.44
C LEU A 69 -2.77 4.39 -6.97
N ILE A 70 -1.89 3.66 -6.28
CA ILE A 70 -1.34 4.04 -4.98
C ILE A 70 0.05 4.62 -5.24
N TYR A 71 0.30 5.85 -4.81
CA TYR A 71 1.61 6.48 -4.91
C TYR A 71 2.32 6.39 -3.56
N THR A 72 3.46 5.69 -3.54
CA THR A 72 4.24 5.44 -2.32
C THR A 72 5.67 5.94 -2.51
N TYR A 73 6.07 6.97 -1.76
CA TYR A 73 7.48 7.36 -1.65
C TYR A 73 8.00 6.93 -0.28
N ARG A 74 8.32 5.63 -0.16
CA ARG A 74 8.66 4.97 1.11
C ARG A 74 9.88 5.59 1.78
N SER A 75 9.75 5.82 3.11
CA SER A 75 10.84 6.28 3.96
C SER A 75 11.96 5.23 4.07
N PRO A 76 13.24 5.63 4.08
CA PRO A 76 14.34 4.73 4.38
C PRO A 76 14.19 4.02 5.73
N LEU A 77 13.53 4.65 6.70
CA LEU A 77 13.28 4.07 8.04
C LEU A 77 12.31 2.88 7.99
N GLU A 78 11.50 2.79 6.94
CA GLU A 78 10.52 1.70 6.73
C GLU A 78 10.76 0.95 5.42
N GLY A 79 12.03 0.73 5.05
CA GLY A 79 12.42 -0.10 3.92
C GLY A 79 12.37 0.59 2.55
N GLY A 80 12.35 1.91 2.50
CA GLY A 80 12.61 2.68 1.29
C GLY A 80 14.09 2.65 0.89
N ILE A 81 14.38 2.68 -0.40
CA ILE A 81 15.78 2.60 -0.87
C ILE A 81 16.41 3.97 -1.12
N ALA A 82 15.60 5.00 -1.43
CA ALA A 82 16.11 6.34 -1.68
C ALA A 82 16.52 7.01 -0.36
N GLN A 83 17.79 7.40 -0.26
CA GLN A 83 18.33 8.13 0.89
C GLN A 83 18.11 9.64 0.68
N VAL A 84 16.89 10.08 0.94
CA VAL A 84 16.46 11.47 0.74
C VAL A 84 15.78 12.03 1.99
N GLU A 85 15.90 13.33 2.18
CA GLU A 85 15.25 14.05 3.27
C GLU A 85 13.72 14.00 3.16
N GLU A 86 13.05 14.05 4.30
CA GLU A 86 11.58 14.02 4.38
C GLU A 86 10.94 15.17 3.56
N ALA A 87 11.53 16.37 3.58
CA ALA A 87 11.06 17.51 2.80
C ALA A 87 11.10 17.25 1.28
N HIS A 88 12.10 16.49 0.81
CA HIS A 88 12.17 16.08 -0.59
C HIS A 88 11.01 15.14 -0.94
N ARG A 89 10.76 14.10 -0.12
CA ARG A 89 9.63 13.19 -0.31
C ARG A 89 8.31 13.95 -0.34
N LEU A 90 8.11 14.89 0.61
CA LEU A 90 6.91 15.71 0.68
C LEU A 90 6.67 16.49 -0.62
N THR A 91 7.72 17.08 -1.22
CA THR A 91 7.61 17.83 -2.47
C THR A 91 7.00 17.00 -3.59
N TYR A 92 7.43 15.76 -3.77
CA TYR A 92 6.93 14.86 -4.81
C TYR A 92 5.52 14.34 -4.50
N ILE A 93 5.24 14.02 -3.25
CA ILE A 93 3.89 13.65 -2.81
C ILE A 93 2.89 14.79 -3.08
N LEU A 94 3.24 16.03 -2.71
CA LEU A 94 2.40 17.20 -2.98
C LEU A 94 2.22 17.44 -4.49
N GLY A 95 3.27 17.19 -5.28
CA GLY A 95 3.20 17.27 -6.74
C GLY A 95 2.26 16.24 -7.35
N CYS A 96 2.28 15.00 -6.85
CA CYS A 96 1.36 13.95 -7.26
C CYS A 96 -0.10 14.31 -6.92
N ILE A 97 -0.36 14.81 -5.72
CA ILE A 97 -1.69 15.26 -5.30
C ILE A 97 -2.17 16.42 -6.17
N ALA A 98 -1.31 17.38 -6.44
CA ALA A 98 -1.64 18.58 -7.20
C ALA A 98 -2.12 18.27 -8.63
N CYS A 99 -1.52 17.26 -9.28
CA CYS A 99 -1.88 16.83 -10.65
C CYS A 99 -2.95 15.73 -10.71
N ASP A 100 -3.60 15.39 -9.59
CA ASP A 100 -4.57 14.28 -9.48
C ASP A 100 -3.99 12.96 -10.04
N GLY A 101 -2.71 12.71 -9.69
CA GLY A 101 -1.90 11.64 -10.26
C GLY A 101 -2.25 10.25 -9.70
N ALA A 102 -2.77 10.17 -8.48
CA ALA A 102 -3.05 8.91 -7.78
C ALA A 102 -4.44 8.88 -7.14
N ASP A 103 -4.94 7.66 -6.87
CA ASP A 103 -6.17 7.44 -6.10
C ASP A 103 -5.88 7.44 -4.60
N TYR A 104 -4.68 7.02 -4.19
CA TYR A 104 -4.22 7.04 -2.81
C TYR A 104 -2.76 7.47 -2.71
N ILE A 105 -2.44 8.13 -1.61
CA ILE A 105 -1.07 8.43 -1.17
C ILE A 105 -0.78 7.57 0.06
N ASP A 106 0.35 6.85 0.05
CA ASP A 106 0.84 6.08 1.21
C ASP A 106 1.88 6.92 1.97
N VAL A 107 1.64 7.15 3.26
CA VAL A 107 2.49 7.91 4.18
C VAL A 107 2.72 7.10 5.44
N GLU A 108 3.95 7.06 5.94
CA GLU A 108 4.25 6.40 7.20
C GLU A 108 3.64 7.14 8.39
N LEU A 109 3.08 6.41 9.36
CA LEU A 109 2.54 6.95 10.59
C LEU A 109 3.59 7.76 11.36
N ASP A 110 4.85 7.28 11.34
CA ASP A 110 5.97 7.89 12.04
C ASP A 110 6.60 9.09 11.29
N SER A 111 6.04 9.49 10.14
CA SER A 111 6.43 10.75 9.50
C SER A 111 6.16 11.93 10.41
N SER A 112 6.96 12.99 10.28
CA SER A 112 6.82 14.18 11.15
C SER A 112 5.40 14.78 11.08
N ALA A 113 4.97 15.43 12.17
CA ALA A 113 3.68 16.10 12.21
C ALA A 113 3.53 17.16 11.10
N ALA A 114 4.61 17.85 10.76
CA ALA A 114 4.63 18.83 9.68
C ALA A 114 4.43 18.16 8.30
N PHE A 115 5.05 17.02 8.06
CA PHE A 115 4.87 16.24 6.84
C PHE A 115 3.41 15.78 6.69
N LYS A 116 2.86 15.11 7.70
CA LYS A 116 1.47 14.64 7.69
C LYS A 116 0.47 15.78 7.54
N ALA A 117 0.68 16.93 8.21
CA ALA A 117 -0.15 18.12 8.07
C ALA A 117 -0.09 18.71 6.65
N GLY A 118 1.09 18.71 6.01
CA GLY A 118 1.27 19.14 4.62
C GLY A 118 0.46 18.28 3.65
N VAL A 119 0.55 16.95 3.78
CA VAL A 119 -0.21 16.00 2.96
C VAL A 119 -1.71 16.15 3.19
N LYS A 120 -2.18 16.17 4.45
CA LYS A 120 -3.61 16.34 4.77
C LYS A 120 -4.17 17.63 4.18
N LYS A 121 -3.43 18.73 4.28
CA LYS A 121 -3.84 20.02 3.70
C LYS A 121 -3.97 19.94 2.16
N ALA A 122 -3.07 19.24 1.49
CA ALA A 122 -3.09 19.11 0.04
C ALA A 122 -4.22 18.18 -0.44
N LEU A 123 -4.67 17.24 0.38
CA LEU A 123 -5.78 16.33 0.06
C LEU A 123 -7.17 16.95 0.20
N VAL A 124 -7.27 18.13 0.87
CA VAL A 124 -8.57 18.85 0.97
C VAL A 124 -9.11 19.13 -0.42
N GLU A 125 -10.37 18.77 -0.66
CA GLU A 125 -11.07 18.93 -1.95
C GLU A 125 -10.47 18.10 -3.12
N LYS A 126 -9.63 17.10 -2.81
CA LYS A 126 -9.09 16.15 -3.81
C LYS A 126 -9.80 14.80 -3.75
N GLU A 127 -9.97 14.19 -4.92
CA GLU A 127 -10.42 12.80 -5.02
C GLU A 127 -9.23 11.83 -4.88
N CYS A 128 -8.55 11.92 -3.74
CA CYS A 128 -7.37 11.11 -3.41
C CYS A 128 -7.40 10.81 -1.91
N GLY A 129 -7.32 9.53 -1.54
CA GLY A 129 -7.34 9.10 -0.15
C GLY A 129 -5.95 8.99 0.47
N LEU A 130 -5.91 9.00 1.80
CA LEU A 130 -4.70 8.83 2.61
C LEU A 130 -4.62 7.42 3.18
N ILE A 131 -3.58 6.68 2.82
CA ILE A 131 -3.15 5.47 3.52
C ILE A 131 -2.11 5.88 4.54
N LEU A 132 -2.37 5.63 5.84
CA LEU A 132 -1.30 5.68 6.84
C LEU A 132 -0.77 4.27 7.05
N SER A 133 0.56 4.12 7.00
CA SER A 133 1.24 2.84 7.03
C SER A 133 2.28 2.75 8.12
N GLN A 134 2.50 1.53 8.65
CA GLN A 134 3.63 1.22 9.52
C GLN A 134 4.14 -0.20 9.23
N HIS A 135 5.47 -0.39 9.28
CA HIS A 135 6.11 -1.64 8.92
C HIS A 135 7.06 -2.13 10.03
N HIS A 136 6.80 -3.33 10.56
CA HIS A 136 7.64 -4.03 11.54
C HIS A 136 8.30 -5.24 10.87
N PHE A 137 9.57 -5.10 10.48
CA PHE A 137 10.29 -6.12 9.72
C PHE A 137 10.83 -7.26 10.57
N ASP A 138 10.91 -7.07 11.88
CA ASP A 138 11.56 -8.02 12.78
C ASP A 138 10.60 -8.89 13.57
N GLU A 139 9.37 -8.43 13.82
CA GLU A 139 8.39 -9.12 14.66
C GLU A 139 6.93 -8.68 14.41
N CYS A 140 5.98 -9.39 15.01
CA CYS A 140 4.62 -8.91 15.25
C CYS A 140 4.57 -8.15 16.57
N VAL A 141 3.98 -6.97 16.57
CA VAL A 141 3.73 -6.22 17.80
C VAL A 141 2.56 -6.83 18.59
N SER A 142 2.41 -6.44 19.85
CA SER A 142 1.32 -6.94 20.70
C SER A 142 -0.06 -6.46 20.21
N GLU A 143 -1.11 -7.10 20.71
CA GLU A 143 -2.49 -6.73 20.38
C GLU A 143 -2.79 -5.28 20.78
N GLU A 144 -2.37 -4.88 21.98
CA GLU A 144 -2.56 -3.52 22.48
C GLU A 144 -1.82 -2.49 21.62
N ALA A 145 -0.65 -2.86 21.10
CA ALA A 145 0.10 -2.02 20.18
C ALA A 145 -0.58 -1.90 18.84
N ILE A 146 -1.18 -2.97 18.30
CA ILE A 146 -1.98 -2.92 17.04
C ILE A 146 -3.16 -1.97 17.22
N GLU A 147 -3.89 -2.04 18.32
CA GLU A 147 -5.02 -1.15 18.60
C GLU A 147 -4.57 0.31 18.73
N ALA A 148 -3.44 0.57 19.42
CA ALA A 148 -2.87 1.90 19.54
C ALA A 148 -2.46 2.47 18.16
N ILE A 149 -1.73 1.70 17.35
CA ILE A 149 -1.31 2.09 16.00
C ILE A 149 -2.51 2.47 15.14
N PHE A 150 -3.57 1.65 15.13
CA PHE A 150 -4.76 1.96 14.32
C PHE A 150 -5.52 3.18 14.86
N SER A 151 -5.58 3.35 16.18
CA SER A 151 -6.16 4.55 16.80
C SER A 151 -5.40 5.82 16.40
N ASP A 152 -4.08 5.77 16.41
CA ASP A 152 -3.22 6.90 16.01
C ASP A 152 -3.39 7.22 14.50
N MET A 153 -3.45 6.18 13.64
CA MET A 153 -3.72 6.37 12.21
C MET A 153 -5.07 7.06 11.95
N ILE A 154 -6.11 6.68 12.71
CA ILE A 154 -7.44 7.29 12.59
C ILE A 154 -7.43 8.74 13.10
N GLN A 155 -6.79 9.01 14.26
CA GLN A 155 -6.65 10.38 14.77
C GLN A 155 -5.89 11.27 13.78
N ASP A 156 -4.94 10.71 13.08
CA ASP A 156 -4.20 11.37 12.01
C ASP A 156 -4.96 11.43 10.68
N GLY A 157 -6.20 10.95 10.63
CA GLY A 157 -7.13 11.14 9.50
C GLY A 157 -6.87 10.20 8.32
N ALA A 158 -6.44 8.97 8.58
CA ALA A 158 -6.30 7.95 7.55
C ALA A 158 -7.66 7.54 6.96
N ASP A 159 -7.73 7.41 5.65
CA ASP A 159 -8.85 6.75 4.95
C ASP A 159 -8.65 5.23 4.91
N ILE A 160 -7.40 4.78 5.01
CA ILE A 160 -7.00 3.37 5.02
C ILE A 160 -5.90 3.17 6.06
N LEU A 161 -6.04 2.13 6.90
CA LEU A 161 -5.03 1.74 7.87
C LEU A 161 -4.14 0.65 7.28
N LYS A 162 -2.81 0.82 7.24
CA LYS A 162 -1.91 -0.19 6.68
C LYS A 162 -0.86 -0.60 7.70
N LEU A 163 -0.85 -1.90 8.04
CA LEU A 163 0.11 -2.48 8.98
C LEU A 163 0.76 -3.73 8.39
N ALA A 164 2.09 -3.72 8.28
CA ALA A 164 2.87 -4.86 7.85
C ALA A 164 3.77 -5.34 8.99
N MET A 165 3.74 -6.64 9.32
CA MET A 165 4.49 -7.24 10.42
C MET A 165 5.14 -8.55 10.00
N MET A 166 6.22 -8.95 10.67
CA MET A 166 6.94 -10.20 10.42
C MET A 166 6.65 -11.24 11.49
N PRO A 167 5.69 -12.15 11.30
CA PRO A 167 5.45 -13.25 12.24
C PRO A 167 6.61 -14.26 12.18
N LYS A 168 7.05 -14.73 13.34
CA LYS A 168 8.07 -15.80 13.48
C LYS A 168 7.42 -17.18 13.62
N THR A 169 6.20 -17.22 14.14
CA THR A 169 5.49 -18.47 14.44
C THR A 169 4.03 -18.41 13.97
N GLN A 170 3.39 -19.58 13.85
CA GLN A 170 1.94 -19.65 13.62
C GLN A 170 1.11 -19.08 14.79
N LYS A 171 1.68 -19.01 15.99
CA LYS A 171 1.04 -18.37 17.14
C LYS A 171 0.93 -16.85 16.88
N ASP A 172 2.02 -16.23 16.41
CA ASP A 172 2.03 -14.80 16.10
C ASP A 172 0.98 -14.47 15.02
N VAL A 173 0.89 -15.31 13.99
CA VAL A 173 -0.12 -15.16 12.92
C VAL A 173 -1.54 -15.16 13.49
N ARG A 174 -1.88 -16.14 14.35
CA ARG A 174 -3.22 -16.23 14.95
C ARG A 174 -3.54 -15.05 15.84
N GLN A 175 -2.58 -14.60 16.65
CA GLN A 175 -2.75 -13.46 17.53
C GLN A 175 -2.92 -12.16 16.74
N ALA A 176 -2.07 -11.93 15.74
CA ALA A 176 -2.17 -10.74 14.90
C ALA A 176 -3.51 -10.69 14.13
N ILE A 177 -3.94 -11.80 13.51
CA ILE A 177 -5.23 -11.86 12.82
C ILE A 177 -6.39 -11.56 13.78
N ALA A 178 -6.39 -12.15 14.98
CA ALA A 178 -7.44 -11.92 15.97
C ALA A 178 -7.51 -10.44 16.40
N ALA A 179 -6.34 -9.82 16.61
CA ALA A 179 -6.25 -8.39 16.95
C ALA A 179 -6.75 -7.49 15.80
N ILE A 180 -6.35 -7.79 14.56
CA ILE A 180 -6.76 -7.02 13.37
C ILE A 180 -8.28 -7.12 13.15
N ILE A 181 -8.85 -8.33 13.22
CA ILE A 181 -10.32 -8.52 13.11
C ILE A 181 -11.04 -7.74 14.21
N ARG A 182 -10.55 -7.79 15.44
CA ARG A 182 -11.15 -7.06 16.56
C ARG A 182 -11.09 -5.56 16.32
N ALA A 183 -9.93 -5.02 15.99
CA ALA A 183 -9.78 -3.60 15.65
C ALA A 183 -10.73 -3.17 14.53
N GLY A 184 -10.86 -4.00 13.49
CA GLY A 184 -11.81 -3.76 12.40
C GLY A 184 -13.29 -3.69 12.82
N THR A 185 -13.67 -4.27 13.98
CA THR A 185 -15.05 -4.14 14.48
C THR A 185 -15.33 -2.77 15.12
N PHE A 186 -14.30 -2.10 15.60
CA PHE A 186 -14.43 -0.78 16.25
C PHE A 186 -14.27 0.38 15.28
N HIS A 187 -13.65 0.14 14.11
CA HIS A 187 -13.33 1.17 13.14
C HIS A 187 -13.99 0.88 11.80
N ASP A 188 -14.76 1.83 11.28
CA ASP A 188 -15.40 1.71 9.96
C ASP A 188 -14.46 2.21 8.83
N VAL A 189 -13.20 1.78 8.89
CA VAL A 189 -12.13 2.13 7.94
C VAL A 189 -11.52 0.84 7.38
N PRO A 190 -11.26 0.73 6.07
CA PRO A 190 -10.59 -0.43 5.50
C PRO A 190 -9.18 -0.61 6.08
N ILE A 191 -8.78 -1.86 6.27
CA ILE A 191 -7.45 -2.23 6.78
C ILE A 191 -6.68 -2.95 5.70
N ILE A 192 -5.42 -2.60 5.52
CA ILE A 192 -4.44 -3.37 4.74
C ILE A 192 -3.52 -4.04 5.75
N SER A 193 -3.72 -5.34 5.96
CA SER A 193 -2.97 -6.13 6.91
C SER A 193 -2.06 -7.13 6.20
N ILE A 194 -0.75 -7.02 6.41
CA ILE A 194 0.24 -7.88 5.76
C ILE A 194 1.08 -8.56 6.83
N LEU A 195 0.90 -9.87 6.99
CA LEU A 195 1.84 -10.69 7.73
C LEU A 195 2.89 -11.22 6.74
N MET A 196 4.11 -10.70 6.87
CA MET A 196 5.21 -10.96 5.92
C MET A 196 5.76 -12.38 6.07
N GLY A 197 6.56 -12.80 5.09
CA GLY A 197 7.17 -14.12 5.05
C GLY A 197 6.18 -15.26 4.77
N MET A 198 6.72 -16.47 4.68
CA MET A 198 5.92 -17.68 4.34
C MET A 198 4.89 -18.01 5.43
N VAL A 199 5.22 -17.79 6.71
CA VAL A 199 4.34 -18.08 7.84
C VAL A 199 3.07 -17.25 7.82
N GLY A 200 3.18 -15.98 7.36
CA GLY A 200 2.08 -15.02 7.24
C GLY A 200 1.27 -15.11 5.94
N GLY A 201 1.62 -16.02 5.04
CA GLY A 201 1.08 -16.09 3.67
C GLY A 201 -0.45 -16.13 3.55
N ILE A 202 -1.15 -16.59 4.59
CA ILE A 202 -2.61 -16.63 4.61
C ILE A 202 -3.25 -15.24 4.43
N THR A 203 -2.65 -14.18 4.98
CA THR A 203 -3.18 -12.82 4.84
C THR A 203 -3.05 -12.26 3.42
N ARG A 204 -2.18 -12.87 2.60
CA ARG A 204 -2.03 -12.52 1.18
C ARG A 204 -3.08 -13.17 0.31
N ILE A 205 -3.57 -14.36 0.70
CA ILE A 205 -4.57 -15.11 -0.06
C ILE A 205 -5.98 -14.71 0.36
N LEU A 206 -6.18 -14.51 1.66
CA LEU A 206 -7.48 -14.32 2.29
C LEU A 206 -7.51 -13.04 3.17
N PRO A 207 -7.13 -11.85 2.64
CA PRO A 207 -7.18 -10.64 3.45
C PRO A 207 -8.58 -10.37 4.01
N ASP A 208 -9.63 -10.54 3.18
CA ASP A 208 -11.04 -10.38 3.50
C ASP A 208 -11.56 -11.33 4.61
N TYR A 209 -10.89 -12.44 4.83
CA TYR A 209 -11.17 -13.36 5.96
C TYR A 209 -10.29 -13.13 7.18
N THR A 210 -9.21 -12.37 7.02
CA THR A 210 -8.24 -12.10 8.08
C THR A 210 -8.26 -10.65 8.58
N GLY A 211 -9.34 -9.91 8.26
CA GLY A 211 -9.59 -8.55 8.70
C GLY A 211 -8.96 -7.47 7.82
N GLY A 212 -8.40 -7.85 6.66
CA GLY A 212 -7.88 -6.91 5.66
C GLY A 212 -8.81 -6.72 4.47
N SER A 213 -8.49 -5.77 3.61
CA SER A 213 -9.30 -5.42 2.43
C SER A 213 -8.50 -5.40 1.12
N LEU A 214 -7.17 -5.51 1.20
CA LEU A 214 -6.30 -5.49 0.02
C LEU A 214 -5.08 -6.39 0.25
N SER A 215 -4.69 -7.10 -0.80
CA SER A 215 -3.47 -7.90 -0.85
C SER A 215 -2.51 -7.41 -1.92
N PHE A 216 -1.22 -7.68 -1.72
CA PHE A 216 -0.15 -7.36 -2.66
C PHE A 216 0.35 -8.64 -3.33
N ALA A 217 0.35 -8.64 -4.68
CA ALA A 217 0.86 -9.73 -5.49
C ALA A 217 1.81 -9.22 -6.59
N THR A 218 2.66 -10.08 -7.13
CA THR A 218 3.65 -9.69 -8.14
C THR A 218 3.20 -10.05 -9.55
N VAL A 219 3.66 -9.26 -10.51
CA VAL A 219 3.62 -9.59 -11.95
C VAL A 219 5.03 -9.69 -12.50
N VAL A 220 5.95 -8.85 -11.99
CA VAL A 220 7.36 -8.77 -12.44
C VAL A 220 8.25 -9.35 -11.35
N ASP A 221 8.68 -8.53 -10.40
CA ASP A 221 9.59 -8.92 -9.32
C ASP A 221 8.91 -8.81 -7.95
N SER A 222 9.33 -9.68 -7.00
CA SER A 222 8.86 -9.60 -5.62
C SER A 222 9.44 -8.38 -4.92
N THR A 223 8.59 -7.59 -4.27
CA THR A 223 8.97 -6.39 -3.49
C THR A 223 8.96 -6.62 -1.99
N ALA A 224 8.52 -7.79 -1.54
CA ALA A 224 8.47 -8.15 -0.11
C ALA A 224 8.55 -9.67 0.10
N PRO A 225 9.10 -10.14 1.24
CA PRO A 225 9.19 -11.56 1.56
C PRO A 225 7.83 -12.28 1.53
N GLY A 226 7.79 -13.47 0.88
CA GLY A 226 6.58 -14.30 0.81
C GLY A 226 5.49 -13.78 -0.12
N GLN A 227 5.79 -12.85 -1.02
CA GLN A 227 4.85 -12.35 -2.00
C GLN A 227 4.56 -13.41 -3.07
N LEU A 228 3.28 -13.56 -3.42
CA LEU A 228 2.79 -14.50 -4.45
C LEU A 228 2.53 -13.75 -5.76
N SER A 229 2.54 -14.46 -6.87
CA SER A 229 2.09 -13.87 -8.15
C SER A 229 0.57 -13.68 -8.16
N VAL A 230 0.10 -12.74 -9.01
CA VAL A 230 -1.34 -12.51 -9.25
C VAL A 230 -2.04 -13.81 -9.63
N SER A 231 -1.43 -14.61 -10.50
CA SER A 231 -1.99 -15.89 -10.96
C SER A 231 -2.09 -16.93 -9.85
N GLU A 232 -1.11 -16.97 -8.93
CA GLU A 232 -1.15 -17.88 -7.78
C GLU A 232 -2.25 -17.49 -6.80
N VAL A 233 -2.36 -16.22 -6.43
CA VAL A 233 -3.42 -15.73 -5.54
C VAL A 233 -4.79 -16.07 -6.13
N ARG A 234 -5.03 -15.74 -7.39
CA ARG A 234 -6.30 -16.03 -8.08
C ARG A 234 -6.59 -17.53 -8.14
N ARG A 235 -5.61 -18.34 -8.50
CA ARG A 235 -5.77 -19.80 -8.56
C ARG A 235 -6.15 -20.37 -7.19
N MET A 236 -5.47 -19.94 -6.11
CA MET A 236 -5.74 -20.42 -4.76
C MET A 236 -7.15 -20.02 -4.32
N ARG A 237 -7.56 -18.75 -4.49
CA ARG A 237 -8.90 -18.29 -4.13
C ARG A 237 -9.99 -19.02 -4.92
N LYS A 238 -9.80 -19.19 -6.24
CA LYS A 238 -10.72 -19.96 -7.08
C LYS A 238 -10.86 -21.42 -6.64
N SER A 239 -9.76 -22.09 -6.24
CA SER A 239 -9.81 -23.46 -5.75
C SER A 239 -10.58 -23.63 -4.44
N MET A 240 -10.72 -22.53 -3.67
CA MET A 240 -11.51 -22.48 -2.44
C MET A 240 -12.97 -22.06 -2.67
N GLY A 241 -13.37 -21.79 -3.92
CA GLY A 241 -14.70 -21.30 -4.25
C GLY A 241 -14.96 -19.85 -3.82
N ILE A 242 -13.91 -19.06 -3.62
CA ILE A 242 -13.97 -17.66 -3.16
C ILE A 242 -13.78 -16.73 -4.35
N ASN A 243 -14.49 -15.60 -4.35
CA ASN A 243 -14.37 -14.58 -5.40
C ASN A 243 -12.93 -14.03 -5.50
N VAL A 244 -12.54 -13.68 -6.72
CA VAL A 244 -11.19 -13.21 -7.10
C VAL A 244 -11.27 -11.75 -7.53
#